data_2d65af30787ca5266724c11e47531636
#
_entry.id   2d65af30787ca5266724c11e47531636
#
_cell.length_a   1.000
_cell.length_b   1.000
_cell.length_c   1.000
_cell.angle_alpha   90.00
_cell.angle_beta   90.00
_cell.angle_gamma   90.00
#
_symmetry.space_group_name_H-M   'P 1'
#
loop_
_entity.id
_entity.type
_entity.pdbx_description
1 polymer ?
#
loop_
_entity_poly.entity_id
_entity_poly.type
_entity_poly.pdbx_seq_one_letter_code
_entity_poly.pdbx_strand_id
1 'polypeptide(L)'
;LAPPTIMKIHKLLKCAFKQAVRWELVSKNPFEMAITPKSEYKHREMWTAETIRTALDACRDGRLFVAINLAFACSMRIGEICGLEWRNVHITDDDIARDDAHVYIEQELYRASRKSIETTFIKDVIKVFPPLKPNTKTVLVLKKPKTKSSERKVWLPRALAYILREWKKWQ
;
A
#
# COMPACT_ATOMS: atom_id res chain seq x y z
N LEU A 1 -12.60 -20.72 -13.32
CA LEU A 1 -11.67 -19.98 -12.45
C LEU A 1 -10.33 -19.82 -13.16
N ALA A 2 -9.74 -18.62 -13.05
CA ALA A 2 -8.40 -18.36 -13.61
C ALA A 2 -7.32 -19.17 -12.85
N PRO A 3 -6.25 -19.65 -13.56
CA PRO A 3 -5.19 -20.45 -12.96
C PRO A 3 -4.60 -19.87 -11.67
N PRO A 4 -4.31 -18.54 -11.56
CA PRO A 4 -3.82 -17.95 -10.31
C PRO A 4 -4.80 -18.07 -9.13
N THR A 5 -6.12 -18.07 -9.40
CA THR A 5 -7.14 -18.26 -8.36
C THR A 5 -7.15 -19.69 -7.87
N ILE A 6 -7.06 -20.66 -8.79
CA ILE A 6 -6.97 -22.09 -8.44
C ILE A 6 -5.73 -22.36 -7.59
N MET A 7 -4.57 -21.80 -7.96
CA MET A 7 -3.35 -21.92 -7.18
C MET A 7 -3.49 -21.34 -5.76
N LYS A 8 -4.18 -20.20 -5.58
CA LYS A 8 -4.42 -19.62 -4.26
C LYS A 8 -5.32 -20.52 -3.41
N ILE A 9 -6.40 -21.05 -3.99
CA ILE A 9 -7.31 -21.97 -3.30
C ILE A 9 -6.55 -23.25 -2.90
N HIS A 10 -5.79 -23.83 -3.83
CA HIS A 10 -4.95 -25.02 -3.56
C HIS A 10 -3.98 -24.76 -2.41
N LYS A 11 -3.26 -23.62 -2.42
CA LYS A 11 -2.33 -23.24 -1.34
C LYS A 11 -3.02 -23.13 0.01
N LEU A 12 -4.22 -22.54 0.05
CA LEU A 12 -5.01 -22.40 1.27
C LEU A 12 -5.41 -23.77 1.80
N LEU A 13 -6.00 -24.62 0.94
CA LEU A 13 -6.45 -25.96 1.31
C LEU A 13 -5.27 -26.86 1.71
N LYS A 14 -4.16 -26.82 0.99
CA LYS A 14 -2.94 -27.56 1.35
C LYS A 14 -2.46 -27.18 2.76
N CYS A 15 -2.49 -25.89 3.11
CA CYS A 15 -2.10 -25.41 4.42
C CYS A 15 -3.10 -25.87 5.52
N ALA A 16 -4.40 -25.78 5.26
CA ALA A 16 -5.43 -26.22 6.19
C ALA A 16 -5.35 -27.73 6.47
N PHE A 17 -5.22 -28.55 5.43
CA PHE A 17 -5.08 -30.00 5.58
C PHE A 17 -3.74 -30.42 6.20
N LYS A 18 -2.66 -29.67 5.99
CA LYS A 18 -1.41 -29.89 6.74
C LYS A 18 -1.62 -29.71 8.24
N GLN A 19 -2.44 -28.74 8.65
CA GLN A 19 -2.78 -28.56 10.06
C GLN A 19 -3.72 -29.67 10.57
N ALA A 20 -4.70 -30.11 9.75
CA ALA A 20 -5.58 -31.22 10.09
C ALA A 20 -4.82 -32.54 10.31
N VAL A 21 -3.78 -32.81 9.53
CA VAL A 21 -2.87 -33.96 9.77
C VAL A 21 -2.16 -33.82 11.11
N ARG A 22 -1.67 -32.63 11.48
CA ARG A 22 -1.03 -32.40 12.77
C ARG A 22 -1.97 -32.57 13.97
N TRP A 23 -3.25 -32.33 13.76
CA TRP A 23 -4.30 -32.54 14.75
C TRP A 23 -4.90 -33.97 14.69
N GLU A 24 -4.31 -34.84 13.90
CA GLU A 24 -4.74 -36.25 13.72
C GLU A 24 -6.20 -36.39 13.24
N LEU A 25 -6.78 -35.34 12.66
CA LEU A 25 -8.12 -35.36 12.08
C LEU A 25 -8.18 -36.11 10.76
N VAL A 26 -7.07 -36.19 10.03
CA VAL A 26 -6.89 -36.92 8.78
C VAL A 26 -5.51 -37.54 8.75
N SER A 27 -5.38 -38.72 8.14
CA SER A 27 -4.12 -39.47 8.08
C SER A 27 -3.11 -38.92 7.09
N LYS A 28 -3.57 -38.24 6.03
CA LYS A 28 -2.72 -37.63 4.98
C LYS A 28 -3.36 -36.40 4.38
N ASN A 29 -2.51 -35.54 3.81
CA ASN A 29 -2.96 -34.33 3.12
C ASN A 29 -3.25 -34.63 1.65
N PRO A 30 -4.52 -34.63 1.18
CA PRO A 30 -4.86 -34.96 -0.21
C PRO A 30 -4.35 -33.94 -1.23
N PHE A 31 -4.00 -32.73 -0.78
CA PHE A 31 -3.52 -31.63 -1.63
C PHE A 31 -2.01 -31.68 -1.88
N GLU A 32 -1.27 -32.61 -1.29
CA GLU A 32 0.17 -32.72 -1.55
C GLU A 32 0.48 -33.26 -2.94
N MET A 33 -0.33 -34.19 -3.41
CA MET A 33 -0.18 -34.83 -4.73
C MET A 33 -1.01 -34.13 -5.81
N ALA A 34 -1.81 -33.11 -5.48
CA ALA A 34 -2.66 -32.44 -6.45
C ALA A 34 -1.83 -31.55 -7.39
N ILE A 35 -1.99 -31.75 -8.69
CA ILE A 35 -1.32 -30.97 -9.74
C ILE A 35 -2.12 -29.68 -9.96
N THR A 36 -1.47 -28.54 -9.79
CA THR A 36 -2.07 -27.23 -10.06
C THR A 36 -1.79 -26.78 -11.48
N PRO A 37 -2.72 -26.02 -12.12
CA PRO A 37 -2.46 -25.47 -13.44
C PRO A 37 -1.27 -24.52 -13.40
N LYS A 38 -0.46 -24.53 -14.45
CA LYS A 38 0.62 -23.55 -14.61
C LYS A 38 0.01 -22.16 -14.84
N SER A 39 0.52 -21.17 -14.14
CA SER A 39 0.17 -19.77 -14.36
C SER A 39 1.23 -19.13 -15.24
N GLU A 40 0.85 -18.68 -16.41
CA GLU A 40 1.72 -17.82 -17.21
C GLU A 40 1.74 -16.43 -16.55
N TYR A 41 2.90 -16.03 -16.07
CA TYR A 41 3.11 -14.66 -15.61
C TYR A 41 3.19 -13.74 -16.83
N LYS A 42 2.17 -12.90 -17.02
CA LYS A 42 2.32 -11.78 -17.95
C LYS A 42 3.33 -10.80 -17.31
N HIS A 43 4.48 -10.66 -17.94
CA HIS A 43 5.41 -9.60 -17.60
C HIS A 43 4.67 -8.25 -17.69
N ARG A 44 4.63 -7.51 -16.60
CA ARG A 44 4.18 -6.12 -16.65
C ARG A 44 5.36 -5.28 -17.11
N GLU A 45 5.12 -4.43 -18.07
CA GLU A 45 6.11 -3.43 -18.46
C GLU A 45 6.37 -2.51 -17.26
N MET A 46 7.64 -2.34 -16.94
CA MET A 46 8.06 -1.36 -15.94
C MET A 46 8.27 -0.02 -16.64
N TRP A 47 7.78 1.03 -16.02
CA TRP A 47 8.01 2.37 -16.53
C TRP A 47 9.50 2.69 -16.46
N THR A 48 10.04 3.15 -17.58
CA THR A 48 11.39 3.69 -17.65
C THR A 48 11.44 5.10 -17.06
N ALA A 49 12.63 5.60 -16.75
CA ALA A 49 12.81 6.98 -16.29
C ALA A 49 12.25 8.01 -17.29
N GLU A 50 12.34 7.72 -18.59
CA GLU A 50 11.80 8.56 -19.64
C GLU A 50 10.27 8.58 -19.66
N THR A 51 9.64 7.40 -19.50
CA THR A 51 8.17 7.28 -19.36
C THR A 51 7.67 8.06 -18.15
N ILE A 52 8.39 7.98 -17.02
CA ILE A 52 8.04 8.71 -15.79
C ILE A 52 8.14 10.22 -16.03
N ARG A 53 9.20 10.68 -16.67
CA ARG A 53 9.40 12.10 -17.00
C ARG A 53 8.26 12.61 -17.89
N THR A 54 7.96 11.90 -18.97
CA THR A 54 6.85 12.24 -19.86
C THR A 54 5.50 12.31 -19.12
N ALA A 55 5.25 11.37 -18.21
CA ALA A 55 4.03 11.36 -17.39
C ALA A 55 3.98 12.57 -16.44
N LEU A 56 5.09 12.94 -15.83
CA LEU A 56 5.17 14.11 -14.95
C LEU A 56 4.99 15.42 -15.73
N ASP A 57 5.58 15.54 -16.91
CA ASP A 57 5.46 16.72 -17.78
C ASP A 57 4.02 16.92 -18.28
N ALA A 58 3.30 15.82 -18.52
CA ALA A 58 1.90 15.84 -18.92
C ALA A 58 0.94 16.03 -17.73
N CYS A 59 1.39 15.85 -16.48
CA CYS A 59 0.54 15.88 -15.29
C CYS A 59 0.13 17.32 -14.94
N ARG A 60 -1.19 17.60 -14.99
CA ARG A 60 -1.77 18.90 -14.63
C ARG A 60 -2.38 18.95 -13.22
N ASP A 61 -2.59 17.81 -12.59
CA ASP A 61 -3.07 17.74 -11.20
C ASP A 61 -1.87 17.69 -10.24
N GLY A 62 -1.71 18.74 -9.43
CA GLY A 62 -0.60 18.84 -8.48
C GLY A 62 -0.58 17.72 -7.43
N ARG A 63 -1.74 17.19 -7.03
CA ARG A 63 -1.83 16.06 -6.10
C ARG A 63 -1.28 14.79 -6.73
N LEU A 64 -1.66 14.56 -7.99
CA LEU A 64 -1.15 13.41 -8.74
C LEU A 64 0.35 13.54 -9.02
N PHE A 65 0.81 14.75 -9.36
CA PHE A 65 2.22 15.05 -9.56
C PHE A 65 3.06 14.71 -8.31
N VAL A 66 2.63 15.17 -7.14
CA VAL A 66 3.30 14.86 -5.86
C VAL A 66 3.25 13.36 -5.56
N ALA A 67 2.10 12.71 -5.77
CA ALA A 67 1.94 11.28 -5.52
C ALA A 67 2.85 10.42 -6.41
N ILE A 68 3.00 10.76 -7.70
CA ILE A 68 3.91 10.09 -8.64
C ILE A 68 5.36 10.24 -8.15
N ASN A 69 5.78 11.45 -7.78
CA ASN A 69 7.13 11.70 -7.27
C ASN A 69 7.42 10.88 -6.00
N LEU A 70 6.51 10.86 -5.03
CA LEU A 70 6.66 10.05 -3.81
C LEU A 70 6.70 8.54 -4.10
N ALA A 71 5.88 8.07 -5.04
CA ALA A 71 5.86 6.66 -5.43
C ALA A 71 7.19 6.23 -6.07
N PHE A 72 7.72 6.99 -7.02
CA PHE A 72 8.90 6.60 -7.77
C PHE A 72 10.22 6.95 -7.04
N ALA A 73 10.35 8.14 -6.48
CA ALA A 73 11.57 8.54 -5.79
C ALA A 73 11.75 7.87 -4.42
N CYS A 74 10.66 7.58 -3.73
CA CYS A 74 10.68 7.07 -2.35
C CYS A 74 10.11 5.66 -2.21
N SER A 75 9.69 5.03 -3.30
CA SER A 75 9.07 3.69 -3.30
C SER A 75 7.93 3.53 -2.29
N MET A 76 7.16 4.61 -2.08
CA MET A 76 6.02 4.61 -1.17
C MET A 76 4.82 3.90 -1.77
N ARG A 77 4.09 3.16 -0.95
CA ARG A 77 2.83 2.53 -1.37
C ARG A 77 1.72 3.58 -1.45
N ILE A 78 0.74 3.36 -2.36
CA ILE A 78 -0.38 4.30 -2.53
C ILE A 78 -1.13 4.59 -1.22
N GLY A 79 -1.31 3.59 -0.35
CA GLY A 79 -1.94 3.78 0.96
C GLY A 79 -1.12 4.65 1.91
N GLU A 80 0.20 4.54 1.87
CA GLU A 80 1.13 5.37 2.65
C GLU A 80 1.11 6.82 2.14
N ILE A 81 1.14 7.03 0.81
CA ILE A 81 1.07 8.36 0.19
C ILE A 81 -0.25 9.06 0.55
N CYS A 82 -1.38 8.36 0.39
CA CYS A 82 -2.70 8.91 0.70
C CYS A 82 -2.94 9.11 2.21
N GLY A 83 -2.22 8.37 3.06
CA GLY A 83 -2.30 8.49 4.51
C GLY A 83 -1.26 9.43 5.13
N LEU A 84 -0.39 10.03 4.31
CA LEU A 84 0.66 10.92 4.80
C LEU A 84 0.07 12.24 5.30
N GLU A 85 0.44 12.62 6.50
CA GLU A 85 0.09 13.91 7.12
C GLU A 85 1.30 14.81 7.24
N TRP A 86 1.07 16.13 7.18
CA TRP A 86 2.15 17.14 7.26
C TRP A 86 3.00 17.08 8.54
N ARG A 87 2.44 16.58 9.64
CA ARG A 87 3.21 16.38 10.89
C ARG A 87 4.34 15.35 10.73
N ASN A 88 4.22 14.47 9.75
CA ASN A 88 5.19 13.42 9.44
C ASN A 88 6.11 13.79 8.26
N VAL A 89 6.10 15.04 7.82
CA VAL A 89 6.91 15.54 6.70
C VAL A 89 7.89 16.58 7.22
N HIS A 90 9.17 16.21 7.28
CA HIS A 90 10.27 17.02 7.80
C HIS A 90 11.05 17.61 6.60
N ILE A 91 10.76 18.88 6.29
CA ILE A 91 11.26 19.59 5.11
C ILE A 91 11.55 21.07 5.43
N THR A 92 12.05 21.36 6.64
CA THR A 92 12.52 22.70 6.98
C THR A 92 13.73 23.08 6.13
N ASP A 93 14.08 24.35 6.07
CA ASP A 93 15.29 24.80 5.36
C ASP A 93 16.54 24.11 5.92
N ASP A 94 16.59 23.91 7.23
CA ASP A 94 17.66 23.19 7.90
C ASP A 94 17.68 21.69 7.53
N ASP A 95 16.52 21.04 7.49
CA ASP A 95 16.43 19.62 7.08
C ASP A 95 16.97 19.43 5.64
N ILE A 96 16.56 20.34 4.73
CA ILE A 96 16.98 20.28 3.33
C ILE A 96 18.48 20.60 3.20
N ALA A 97 18.98 21.61 3.93
CA ALA A 97 20.38 21.99 3.88
C ALA A 97 21.32 20.89 4.38
N ARG A 98 20.88 20.12 5.39
CA ARG A 98 21.65 19.01 5.99
C ARG A 98 21.43 17.67 5.32
N ASP A 99 20.67 17.59 4.22
CA ASP A 99 20.24 16.34 3.58
C ASP A 99 19.48 15.40 4.55
N ASP A 100 18.79 15.97 5.55
CA ASP A 100 17.96 15.25 6.52
C ASP A 100 16.45 15.35 6.24
N ALA A 101 16.08 15.88 5.06
CA ALA A 101 14.69 15.93 4.64
C ALA A 101 14.10 14.52 4.51
N HIS A 102 12.97 14.28 5.16
CA HIS A 102 12.37 12.94 5.20
C HIS A 102 10.88 12.97 5.50
N VAL A 103 10.23 11.85 5.23
CA VAL A 103 8.87 11.53 5.72
C VAL A 103 8.95 10.34 6.67
N TYR A 104 8.08 10.36 7.70
CA TYR A 104 7.92 9.23 8.59
C TYR A 104 6.60 8.52 8.27
N ILE A 105 6.67 7.24 7.94
CA ILE A 105 5.51 6.42 7.61
C ILE A 105 5.08 5.68 8.87
N GLU A 106 3.93 6.06 9.43
CA GLU A 106 3.33 5.44 10.62
C GLU A 106 1.87 5.03 10.40
N GLN A 107 1.33 5.34 9.22
CA GLN A 107 -0.08 5.10 8.90
C GLN A 107 -0.30 4.93 7.40
N GLU A 108 -1.42 4.31 7.07
CA GLU A 108 -1.86 4.13 5.69
C GLU A 108 -3.36 4.38 5.54
N LEU A 109 -3.77 4.96 4.43
CA LEU A 109 -5.17 5.06 4.05
C LEU A 109 -5.59 3.76 3.36
N TYR A 110 -6.63 3.14 3.88
CA TYR A 110 -7.14 1.85 3.40
C TYR A 110 -8.64 1.95 3.08
N ARG A 111 -9.07 1.31 2.02
CA ARG A 111 -10.49 1.20 1.66
C ARG A 111 -11.06 -0.11 2.23
N ALA A 112 -11.87 -0.01 3.27
CA ALA A 112 -12.49 -1.14 3.94
C ALA A 112 -13.95 -1.33 3.52
N SER A 113 -14.45 -2.57 3.55
CA SER A 113 -15.89 -2.85 3.49
C SER A 113 -16.57 -2.34 4.75
N ARG A 114 -17.74 -1.70 4.64
CA ARG A 114 -18.57 -1.32 5.80
C ARG A 114 -18.87 -2.52 6.68
N LYS A 115 -19.29 -3.62 6.06
CA LYS A 115 -19.59 -4.87 6.78
C LYS A 115 -18.37 -5.35 7.59
N SER A 116 -17.15 -5.24 7.05
CA SER A 116 -15.95 -5.64 7.77
C SER A 116 -15.64 -4.74 8.97
N ILE A 117 -16.02 -3.48 8.94
CA ILE A 117 -15.83 -2.55 10.07
C ILE A 117 -16.84 -2.87 11.17
N GLU A 118 -18.07 -3.19 10.80
CA GLU A 118 -19.16 -3.49 11.74
C GLU A 118 -19.02 -4.87 12.39
N THR A 119 -18.55 -5.88 11.63
CA THR A 119 -18.52 -7.29 12.08
C THR A 119 -17.15 -7.76 12.52
N THR A 120 -16.08 -7.16 12.00
CA THR A 120 -14.71 -7.55 12.28
C THR A 120 -13.98 -6.36 12.89
N PHE A 121 -13.50 -6.53 14.14
CA PHE A 121 -12.67 -5.51 14.76
C PHE A 121 -11.39 -5.33 13.93
N ILE A 122 -11.36 -4.30 13.07
CA ILE A 122 -10.15 -3.96 12.33
C ILE A 122 -9.18 -3.36 13.34
N LYS A 123 -8.12 -4.10 13.66
CA LYS A 123 -7.07 -3.64 14.56
C LYS A 123 -6.42 -2.37 14.00
N ASP A 124 -5.98 -1.52 14.92
CA ASP A 124 -5.12 -0.36 14.62
C ASP A 124 -5.78 0.74 13.77
N VAL A 125 -7.11 0.83 13.79
CA VAL A 125 -7.85 1.93 13.18
C VAL A 125 -7.63 3.22 13.97
N ILE A 126 -7.15 4.25 13.27
CA ILE A 126 -6.94 5.60 13.81
C ILE A 126 -8.19 6.44 13.57
N LYS A 127 -8.74 6.39 12.34
CA LYS A 127 -9.88 7.19 11.93
C LYS A 127 -10.68 6.51 10.83
N VAL A 128 -12.00 6.58 10.92
CA VAL A 128 -12.92 6.20 9.85
C VAL A 128 -13.47 7.48 9.22
N PHE A 129 -13.34 7.62 7.91
CA PHE A 129 -13.86 8.78 7.19
C PHE A 129 -15.31 8.55 6.79
N PRO A 130 -16.13 9.60 6.77
CA PRO A 130 -17.49 9.49 6.24
C PRO A 130 -17.46 9.05 4.78
N PRO A 131 -18.46 8.31 4.31
CA PRO A 131 -18.52 7.89 2.92
C PRO A 131 -18.69 9.10 2.00
N LEU A 132 -17.92 9.17 0.93
CA LEU A 132 -17.99 10.24 -0.07
C LEU A 132 -19.33 10.28 -0.84
N LYS A 133 -20.03 9.15 -0.91
CA LYS A 133 -21.34 9.01 -1.52
C LYS A 133 -22.24 8.18 -0.63
N PRO A 134 -23.54 8.52 -0.50
CA PRO A 134 -24.50 7.66 0.17
C PRO A 134 -24.53 6.28 -0.53
N ASN A 135 -24.83 5.22 0.21
CA ASN A 135 -24.95 3.85 -0.28
C ASN A 135 -23.66 3.18 -0.83
N THR A 136 -22.48 3.70 -0.55
CA THR A 136 -21.25 2.99 -0.88
C THR A 136 -21.03 1.80 0.06
N LYS A 137 -20.63 0.65 -0.50
CA LYS A 137 -20.31 -0.57 0.27
C LYS A 137 -18.97 -0.48 1.00
N THR A 138 -18.21 0.60 0.77
CA THR A 138 -16.86 0.79 1.33
C THR A 138 -16.69 2.18 1.93
N VAL A 139 -15.79 2.30 2.89
CA VAL A 139 -15.35 3.57 3.50
C VAL A 139 -13.84 3.65 3.54
N LEU A 140 -13.31 4.86 3.64
CA LEU A 140 -11.89 5.08 3.84
C LEU A 140 -11.57 5.02 5.34
N VAL A 141 -10.47 4.37 5.65
CA VAL A 141 -10.00 4.16 7.03
C VAL A 141 -8.52 4.50 7.07
N LEU A 142 -8.15 5.37 7.99
CA LEU A 142 -6.77 5.60 8.36
C LEU A 142 -6.41 4.59 9.45
N LYS A 143 -5.36 3.83 9.25
CA LYS A 143 -4.92 2.80 10.19
C LYS A 143 -3.40 2.74 10.27
N LYS A 144 -2.91 2.15 11.36
CA LYS A 144 -1.49 1.81 11.47
C LYS A 144 -1.09 0.74 10.46
N PRO A 145 0.18 0.69 10.05
CA PRO A 145 0.69 -0.37 9.19
C PRO A 145 0.54 -1.74 9.86
N LYS A 146 0.44 -2.78 9.04
CA LYS A 146 0.24 -4.16 9.52
C LYS A 146 1.38 -4.68 10.42
N THR A 147 2.59 -4.18 10.25
CA THR A 147 3.78 -4.61 10.98
C THR A 147 4.60 -3.40 11.43
N LYS A 148 5.26 -3.51 12.57
CA LYS A 148 6.20 -2.48 13.05
C LYS A 148 7.31 -2.15 12.03
N SER A 149 7.77 -3.13 11.28
CA SER A 149 8.77 -2.92 10.22
C SER A 149 8.29 -2.07 9.05
N SER A 150 6.98 -1.83 8.96
CA SER A 150 6.40 -0.92 7.97
C SER A 150 6.44 0.55 8.43
N GLU A 151 6.57 0.79 9.74
CA GLU A 151 6.86 2.12 10.28
C GLU A 151 8.32 2.43 9.98
N ARG A 152 8.55 3.50 9.22
CA ARG A 152 9.91 3.79 8.77
C ARG A 152 10.10 5.25 8.39
N LYS A 153 11.32 5.72 8.54
CA LYS A 153 11.80 6.98 7.97
C LYS A 153 12.16 6.74 6.50
N VAL A 154 11.70 7.61 5.62
CA VAL A 154 12.02 7.59 4.19
C VAL A 154 12.65 8.93 3.83
N TRP A 155 13.89 8.88 3.39
CA TRP A 155 14.64 10.06 2.99
C TRP A 155 14.10 10.63 1.68
N LEU A 156 14.04 11.95 1.60
CA LEU A 156 13.58 12.65 0.41
C LEU A 156 14.77 13.19 -0.39
N PRO A 157 14.84 12.92 -1.68
CA PRO A 157 15.73 13.67 -2.55
C PRO A 157 15.49 15.18 -2.40
N ARG A 158 16.53 15.99 -2.39
CA ARG A 158 16.44 17.45 -2.17
C ARG A 158 15.43 18.12 -3.09
N ALA A 159 15.39 17.75 -4.37
CA ALA A 159 14.44 18.26 -5.34
C ALA A 159 12.99 17.98 -4.92
N LEU A 160 12.70 16.75 -4.42
CA LEU A 160 11.37 16.37 -3.96
C LEU A 160 10.98 17.10 -2.67
N ALA A 161 11.93 17.34 -1.76
CA ALA A 161 11.68 18.13 -0.55
C ALA A 161 11.24 19.57 -0.91
N TYR A 162 11.86 20.20 -1.91
CA TYR A 162 11.42 21.51 -2.42
C TYR A 162 10.02 21.44 -3.05
N ILE A 163 9.72 20.42 -3.85
CA ILE A 163 8.38 20.22 -4.43
C ILE A 163 7.32 20.12 -3.32
N LEU A 164 7.57 19.32 -2.29
CA LEU A 164 6.66 19.17 -1.15
C LEU A 164 6.50 20.47 -0.36
N ARG A 165 7.57 21.24 -0.20
CA ARG A 165 7.51 22.53 0.48
C ARG A 165 6.65 23.55 -0.28
N GLU A 166 6.80 23.64 -1.59
CA GLU A 166 5.94 24.49 -2.41
C GLU A 166 4.49 24.00 -2.39
N TRP A 167 4.28 22.70 -2.48
CA TRP A 167 2.96 22.08 -2.36
C TRP A 167 2.28 22.41 -1.02
N LYS A 168 3.02 22.40 0.08
CA LYS A 168 2.52 22.74 1.42
C LYS A 168 2.03 24.20 1.50
N LYS A 169 2.72 25.13 0.83
CA LYS A 169 2.31 26.54 0.79
C LYS A 169 1.03 26.75 -0.02
N TRP A 170 0.77 25.85 -0.95
CA TRP A 170 -0.35 25.97 -1.89
C TRP A 170 -1.65 25.35 -1.35
N GLN A 171 -1.59 24.48 -0.34
CA GLN A 171 -2.73 23.87 0.35
C GLN A 171 -3.28 24.77 1.47
#